data_843943345e77e6ca82612d2f769d290c
#
_entry.id   843943345e77e6ca82612d2f769d290c
#
_cell.length_a   1.000
_cell.length_b   1.000
_cell.length_c   1.000
_cell.angle_alpha   90.00
_cell.angle_beta   90.00
_cell.angle_gamma   90.00
#
_symmetry.space_group_name_H-M   'P 1'
#
loop_
_entity.id
_entity.type
_entity.pdbx_description
1 polymer ?
#
loop_
_entity_poly.entity_id
_entity_poly.type
_entity_poly.pdbx_seq_one_letter_code
_entity_poly.pdbx_strand_id
1 'polypeptide(L)'
;VDDEKILEIAKEEQIDGIITTGTDVCVITIGKVCDAMGLAGLSYEAAQIAVDKMLMKTKYEEYGVRTARFRKVLFSDPDIKKTIEGLEFPLIFKSVDSSGSRGITRVDSYDKFDSAMDYVKENTRKDYFLIEEFVEGEEFGAQAFVYNGEVQFILPHGDYVFHGDTGVPIGHFAPYNLNEDVIEDAKEQLRGAVKAMQLDNCAINADFILKDNKTYVLELGGRCGAPCLAE
;
A
#
# COMPACT_ATOMS: atom_id res chain seq x y z
N VAL A 1 8.41 17.39 -0.81
CA VAL A 1 7.27 18.29 -1.11
C VAL A 1 7.28 19.39 -0.06
N ASP A 2 6.96 20.60 -0.47
CA ASP A 2 6.83 21.76 0.43
C ASP A 2 5.33 21.95 0.77
N ASP A 3 4.91 21.30 1.85
CA ASP A 3 3.52 21.25 2.29
C ASP A 3 2.96 22.64 2.61
N GLU A 4 3.77 23.51 3.23
CA GLU A 4 3.36 24.85 3.65
C GLU A 4 3.09 25.74 2.43
N LYS A 5 3.98 25.66 1.44
CA LYS A 5 3.82 26.45 0.20
C LYS A 5 2.61 25.99 -0.62
N ILE A 6 2.35 24.66 -0.66
CA ILE A 6 1.17 24.14 -1.33
C ILE A 6 -0.11 24.57 -0.63
N LEU A 7 -0.14 24.54 0.70
CA LEU A 7 -1.30 25.02 1.48
C LEU A 7 -1.54 26.51 1.29
N GLU A 8 -0.47 27.33 1.23
CA GLU A 8 -0.57 28.76 0.94
C GLU A 8 -1.23 29.01 -0.41
N ILE A 9 -0.73 28.36 -1.47
CA ILE A 9 -1.28 28.47 -2.84
C ILE A 9 -2.73 27.96 -2.87
N ALA A 10 -3.02 26.84 -2.22
CA ALA A 10 -4.37 26.30 -2.18
C ALA A 10 -5.39 27.29 -1.56
N LYS A 11 -4.99 28.01 -0.51
CA LYS A 11 -5.81 29.05 0.12
C LYS A 11 -5.95 30.31 -0.77
N GLU A 12 -4.86 30.74 -1.42
CA GLU A 12 -4.87 31.88 -2.34
C GLU A 12 -5.80 31.63 -3.52
N GLU A 13 -5.72 30.43 -4.12
CA GLU A 13 -6.53 30.03 -5.27
C GLU A 13 -7.95 29.57 -4.88
N GLN A 14 -8.26 29.46 -3.58
CA GLN A 14 -9.58 29.06 -3.09
C GLN A 14 -10.08 27.75 -3.72
N ILE A 15 -9.21 26.74 -3.78
CA ILE A 15 -9.52 25.46 -4.44
C ILE A 15 -10.67 24.72 -3.74
N ASP A 16 -11.47 23.97 -4.52
CA ASP A 16 -12.55 23.10 -4.02
C ASP A 16 -12.12 21.66 -3.78
N GLY A 17 -10.92 21.28 -4.22
CA GLY A 17 -10.38 19.93 -4.04
C GLY A 17 -8.92 19.83 -4.49
N ILE A 18 -8.24 18.77 -4.03
CA ILE A 18 -6.84 18.49 -4.37
C ILE A 18 -6.66 16.98 -4.56
N ILE A 19 -5.96 16.57 -5.61
CA ILE A 19 -5.69 15.17 -5.91
C ILE A 19 -4.26 14.99 -6.39
N THR A 20 -3.79 13.74 -6.37
CA THR A 20 -2.56 13.30 -7.06
C THR A 20 -2.80 11.99 -7.81
N THR A 21 -2.01 11.76 -8.82
CA THR A 21 -1.98 10.50 -9.58
C THR A 21 -0.56 9.95 -9.62
N GLY A 22 -0.42 8.63 -9.55
CA GLY A 22 0.84 7.96 -9.82
C GLY A 22 1.99 8.18 -8.83
N THR A 23 1.76 8.86 -7.71
CA THR A 23 2.82 9.08 -6.72
C THR A 23 2.28 9.18 -5.29
N ASP A 24 2.98 8.54 -4.34
CA ASP A 24 2.64 8.58 -2.93
C ASP A 24 3.26 9.78 -2.20
N VAL A 25 4.24 10.45 -2.83
CA VAL A 25 5.00 11.57 -2.23
C VAL A 25 4.11 12.74 -1.83
N CYS A 26 3.00 12.96 -2.56
CA CYS A 26 2.08 14.08 -2.31
C CYS A 26 0.90 13.72 -1.39
N VAL A 27 0.72 12.44 -1.05
CA VAL A 27 -0.47 11.98 -0.28
C VAL A 27 -0.58 12.67 1.08
N ILE A 28 0.54 12.83 1.80
CA ILE A 28 0.59 13.57 3.07
C ILE A 28 0.17 15.02 2.90
N THR A 29 0.67 15.69 1.86
CA THR A 29 0.33 17.08 1.54
C THR A 29 -1.15 17.24 1.27
N ILE A 30 -1.75 16.30 0.51
CA ILE A 30 -3.19 16.29 0.23
C ILE A 30 -3.99 16.23 1.53
N GLY A 31 -3.66 15.30 2.42
CA GLY A 31 -4.33 15.18 3.72
C GLY A 31 -4.25 16.47 4.54
N LYS A 32 -3.07 17.09 4.61
CA LYS A 32 -2.89 18.37 5.31
C LYS A 32 -3.74 19.50 4.71
N VAL A 33 -3.79 19.61 3.39
CA VAL A 33 -4.57 20.65 2.70
C VAL A 33 -6.06 20.42 2.90
N CYS A 34 -6.55 19.17 2.75
CA CYS A 34 -7.95 18.84 2.97
C CYS A 34 -8.39 19.19 4.40
N ASP A 35 -7.63 18.79 5.42
CA ASP A 35 -7.96 19.08 6.81
C ASP A 35 -7.92 20.60 7.11
N ALA A 36 -6.88 21.31 6.63
CA ALA A 36 -6.70 22.72 6.89
C ALA A 36 -7.73 23.63 6.22
N MET A 37 -8.34 23.19 5.10
CA MET A 37 -9.32 23.94 4.34
C MET A 37 -10.74 23.38 4.47
N GLY A 38 -10.93 22.24 5.16
CA GLY A 38 -12.22 21.57 5.28
C GLY A 38 -12.75 21.01 3.95
N LEU A 39 -11.86 20.57 3.06
CA LEU A 39 -12.21 20.01 1.77
C LEU A 39 -12.65 18.55 1.90
N ALA A 40 -13.57 18.12 1.06
CA ALA A 40 -13.87 16.71 0.88
C ALA A 40 -12.64 16.02 0.25
N GLY A 41 -12.09 15.02 0.94
CA GLY A 41 -10.86 14.34 0.49
C GLY A 41 -10.23 13.51 1.59
N LEU A 42 -9.02 13.07 1.32
CA LEU A 42 -8.22 12.28 2.24
C LEU A 42 -7.85 13.11 3.49
N SER A 43 -8.13 12.59 4.70
CA SER A 43 -7.66 13.24 5.93
C SER A 43 -6.15 13.07 6.11
N TYR A 44 -5.53 13.91 6.93
CA TYR A 44 -4.11 13.78 7.26
C TYR A 44 -3.80 12.46 7.97
N GLU A 45 -4.69 11.99 8.86
CA GLU A 45 -4.54 10.70 9.55
C GLU A 45 -4.57 9.53 8.56
N ALA A 46 -5.57 9.51 7.67
CA ALA A 46 -5.65 8.49 6.63
C ALA A 46 -4.45 8.52 5.68
N ALA A 47 -3.96 9.71 5.33
CA ALA A 47 -2.76 9.89 4.52
C ALA A 47 -1.51 9.29 5.20
N GLN A 48 -1.35 9.49 6.52
CA GLN A 48 -0.23 8.89 7.27
C GLN A 48 -0.28 7.36 7.25
N ILE A 49 -1.47 6.77 7.39
CA ILE A 49 -1.64 5.32 7.30
C ILE A 49 -1.31 4.81 5.89
N ALA A 50 -1.75 5.54 4.86
CA ALA A 50 -1.57 5.14 3.47
C ALA A 50 -0.11 5.17 2.97
N VAL A 51 0.78 5.93 3.63
CA VAL A 51 2.20 6.03 3.23
C VAL A 51 3.16 5.26 4.14
N ASP A 52 2.67 4.58 5.16
CA ASP A 52 3.48 3.76 6.06
C ASP A 52 2.92 2.33 6.12
N LYS A 53 3.61 1.40 5.47
CA LYS A 53 3.18 0.00 5.37
C LYS A 53 3.00 -0.67 6.73
N MET A 54 3.75 -0.24 7.75
CA MET A 54 3.60 -0.81 9.09
C MET A 54 2.31 -0.35 9.77
N LEU A 55 1.99 0.95 9.66
CA LEU A 55 0.72 1.48 10.16
C LEU A 55 -0.45 0.83 9.42
N MET A 56 -0.37 0.74 8.11
CA MET A 56 -1.36 0.08 7.25
C MET A 56 -1.63 -1.36 7.69
N LYS A 57 -0.58 -2.18 7.83
CA LYS A 57 -0.71 -3.59 8.25
C LYS A 57 -1.27 -3.74 9.65
N THR A 58 -0.89 -2.86 10.58
CA THR A 58 -1.46 -2.84 11.93
C THR A 58 -2.96 -2.58 11.88
N LYS A 59 -3.40 -1.64 11.03
CA LYS A 59 -4.82 -1.37 10.85
C LYS A 59 -5.56 -2.54 10.19
N TYR A 60 -4.94 -3.23 9.26
CA TYR A 60 -5.51 -4.44 8.67
C TYR A 60 -5.74 -5.53 9.73
N GLU A 61 -4.77 -5.77 10.59
CA GLU A 61 -4.91 -6.74 11.69
C GLU A 61 -6.00 -6.35 12.67
N GLU A 62 -6.08 -5.08 13.10
CA GLU A 62 -7.12 -4.55 14.00
C GLU A 62 -8.54 -4.73 13.44
N TYR A 63 -8.72 -4.64 12.13
CA TYR A 63 -10.01 -4.71 11.46
C TYR A 63 -10.31 -6.06 10.80
N GLY A 64 -9.41 -7.04 10.95
CA GLY A 64 -9.59 -8.39 10.41
C GLY A 64 -9.47 -8.48 8.89
N VAL A 65 -8.79 -7.52 8.25
CA VAL A 65 -8.48 -7.56 6.81
C VAL A 65 -7.44 -8.65 6.57
N ARG A 66 -7.70 -9.50 5.58
CA ARG A 66 -6.80 -10.60 5.25
C ARG A 66 -5.54 -10.07 4.56
N THR A 67 -4.40 -10.28 5.21
CA THR A 67 -3.08 -9.88 4.71
C THR A 67 -2.03 -10.92 5.13
N ALA A 68 -0.81 -10.82 4.59
CA ALA A 68 0.29 -11.68 5.02
C ALA A 68 0.59 -11.49 6.51
N ARG A 69 0.96 -12.56 7.22
CA ARG A 69 1.49 -12.45 8.59
C ARG A 69 2.76 -11.63 8.58
N PHE A 70 2.94 -10.76 9.55
CA PHE A 70 4.03 -9.79 9.55
C PHE A 70 4.59 -9.51 10.94
N ARG A 71 5.78 -8.89 10.97
CA ARG A 71 6.40 -8.33 12.19
C ARG A 71 7.08 -7.01 11.86
N LYS A 72 6.98 -6.06 12.81
CA LYS A 72 7.81 -4.86 12.86
C LYS A 72 9.18 -5.25 13.40
N VAL A 73 10.25 -4.86 12.72
CA VAL A 73 11.63 -5.13 13.15
C VAL A 73 12.40 -3.81 13.17
N LEU A 74 13.10 -3.55 14.29
CA LEU A 74 14.02 -2.42 14.39
C LEU A 74 15.38 -2.83 13.78
N PHE A 75 16.06 -1.90 13.10
CA PHE A 75 17.44 -2.17 12.64
C PHE A 75 18.42 -2.39 13.81
N SER A 76 18.06 -1.94 15.01
CA SER A 76 18.82 -2.16 16.25
C SER A 76 18.41 -3.40 17.03
N ASP A 77 17.52 -4.24 16.49
CA ASP A 77 17.04 -5.44 17.17
C ASP A 77 18.19 -6.42 17.38
N PRO A 78 18.51 -6.79 18.64
CA PRO A 78 19.62 -7.68 18.93
C PRO A 78 19.33 -9.15 18.59
N ASP A 79 18.05 -9.52 18.41
CA ASP A 79 17.63 -10.89 18.13
C ASP A 79 16.41 -10.94 17.18
N ILE A 80 16.65 -10.59 15.94
CA ILE A 80 15.61 -10.58 14.89
C ILE A 80 14.95 -11.98 14.77
N LYS A 81 15.69 -13.06 14.96
CA LYS A 81 15.14 -14.42 14.86
C LYS A 81 14.03 -14.65 15.87
N LYS A 82 14.18 -14.10 17.08
CA LYS A 82 13.16 -14.17 18.12
C LYS A 82 11.96 -13.27 17.79
N THR A 83 12.22 -12.07 17.26
CA THR A 83 11.15 -11.12 16.88
C THR A 83 10.26 -11.68 15.80
N ILE A 84 10.80 -12.43 14.85
CA ILE A 84 10.04 -13.05 13.77
C ILE A 84 9.58 -14.49 14.08
N GLU A 85 9.71 -14.94 15.32
CA GLU A 85 9.25 -16.28 15.70
C GLU A 85 7.78 -16.50 15.28
N GLY A 86 7.52 -17.66 14.68
CA GLY A 86 6.21 -18.02 14.14
C GLY A 86 5.94 -17.56 12.71
N LEU A 87 6.85 -16.80 12.07
CA LEU A 87 6.81 -16.60 10.62
C LEU A 87 7.56 -17.74 9.89
N GLU A 88 7.06 -18.11 8.71
CA GLU A 88 7.61 -19.19 7.89
C GLU A 88 8.26 -18.64 6.62
N PHE A 89 9.38 -19.27 6.24
CA PHE A 89 10.04 -18.95 4.96
C PHE A 89 9.23 -19.45 3.75
N PRO A 90 9.31 -18.75 2.59
CA PRO A 90 10.09 -17.54 2.35
C PRO A 90 9.51 -16.32 3.05
N LEU A 91 10.39 -15.36 3.39
CA LEU A 91 10.01 -14.07 3.96
C LEU A 91 10.20 -12.95 2.94
N ILE A 92 9.47 -11.86 3.13
CA ILE A 92 9.64 -10.62 2.38
C ILE A 92 10.06 -9.53 3.35
N PHE A 93 11.21 -8.92 3.10
CA PHE A 93 11.68 -7.74 3.83
C PHE A 93 11.27 -6.50 3.05
N LYS A 94 10.65 -5.52 3.73
CA LYS A 94 10.10 -4.32 3.08
C LYS A 94 10.48 -3.06 3.84
N SER A 95 10.95 -2.05 3.10
CA SER A 95 10.91 -0.67 3.58
C SER A 95 9.45 -0.23 3.76
N VAL A 96 9.17 0.57 4.78
CA VAL A 96 7.78 0.94 5.12
C VAL A 96 7.32 2.21 4.44
N ASP A 97 8.24 3.05 3.97
CA ASP A 97 8.03 4.39 3.44
C ASP A 97 8.52 4.59 1.98
N SER A 98 8.76 3.48 1.27
CA SER A 98 9.14 3.51 -0.15
C SER A 98 8.04 2.94 -1.04
N SER A 99 7.99 3.40 -2.30
CA SER A 99 7.05 2.99 -3.34
C SER A 99 7.78 2.44 -4.57
N GLY A 100 7.05 1.80 -5.49
CA GLY A 100 7.59 1.26 -6.73
C GLY A 100 8.57 0.09 -6.50
N SER A 101 8.22 -0.85 -5.65
CA SER A 101 8.98 -2.07 -5.32
C SER A 101 10.40 -1.84 -4.76
N ARG A 102 10.77 -0.59 -4.43
CA ARG A 102 12.07 -0.27 -3.84
C ARG A 102 12.13 -0.70 -2.37
N GLY A 103 13.26 -1.27 -1.97
CA GLY A 103 13.46 -1.76 -0.61
C GLY A 103 12.58 -2.97 -0.28
N ILE A 104 12.18 -3.76 -1.29
CA ILE A 104 11.47 -5.02 -1.12
C ILE A 104 12.38 -6.14 -1.60
N THR A 105 12.57 -7.17 -0.80
CA THR A 105 13.39 -8.33 -1.18
C THR A 105 12.87 -9.61 -0.56
N ARG A 106 12.92 -10.70 -1.33
CA ARG A 106 12.58 -12.04 -0.87
C ARG A 106 13.80 -12.68 -0.18
N VAL A 107 13.52 -13.33 0.91
CA VAL A 107 14.51 -13.99 1.77
C VAL A 107 14.09 -15.43 2.01
N ASP A 108 14.85 -16.37 1.47
CA ASP A 108 14.53 -17.80 1.53
C ASP A 108 15.14 -18.49 2.76
N SER A 109 16.12 -17.86 3.43
CA SER A 109 16.85 -18.46 4.56
C SER A 109 17.60 -17.40 5.37
N TYR A 110 18.00 -17.76 6.59
CA TYR A 110 18.67 -16.85 7.53
C TYR A 110 20.03 -16.30 7.05
N ASP A 111 20.73 -16.98 6.17
CA ASP A 111 22.01 -16.52 5.60
C ASP A 111 21.87 -15.29 4.70
N LYS A 112 20.65 -14.96 4.27
CA LYS A 112 20.33 -13.77 3.46
C LYS A 112 19.92 -12.54 4.29
N PHE A 113 19.78 -12.68 5.62
CA PHE A 113 19.25 -11.61 6.45
C PHE A 113 20.06 -10.33 6.39
N ASP A 114 21.37 -10.41 6.57
CA ASP A 114 22.24 -9.23 6.63
C ASP A 114 22.15 -8.45 5.31
N SER A 115 22.28 -9.11 4.17
CA SER A 115 22.17 -8.47 2.86
C SER A 115 20.78 -7.88 2.58
N ALA A 116 19.72 -8.56 3.04
CA ALA A 116 18.36 -8.07 2.91
C ALA A 116 18.11 -6.83 3.79
N MET A 117 18.61 -6.84 5.02
CA MET A 117 18.51 -5.69 5.93
C MET A 117 19.26 -4.48 5.39
N ASP A 118 20.47 -4.66 4.89
CA ASP A 118 21.25 -3.58 4.28
C ASP A 118 20.49 -2.96 3.11
N TYR A 119 19.94 -3.79 2.22
CA TYR A 119 19.14 -3.31 1.09
C TYR A 119 17.90 -2.53 1.54
N VAL A 120 17.16 -3.03 2.54
CA VAL A 120 15.98 -2.32 3.07
C VAL A 120 16.40 -1.00 3.72
N LYS A 121 17.51 -1.00 4.49
CA LYS A 121 18.03 0.18 5.19
C LYS A 121 18.44 1.31 4.23
N GLU A 122 18.98 0.98 3.08
CA GLU A 122 19.32 1.95 2.03
C GLU A 122 18.08 2.60 1.40
N ASN A 123 16.90 1.97 1.56
CA ASN A 123 15.65 2.38 0.92
C ASN A 123 14.58 2.89 1.90
N THR A 124 14.92 3.15 3.16
CA THR A 124 13.99 3.72 4.15
C THR A 124 14.62 4.87 4.93
N ARG A 125 13.79 5.77 5.44
CA ARG A 125 14.18 6.83 6.38
C ARG A 125 13.82 6.51 7.83
N LYS A 126 13.17 5.36 8.04
CA LYS A 126 12.75 4.89 9.36
C LYS A 126 13.85 4.07 10.03
N ASP A 127 13.77 3.93 11.33
CA ASP A 127 14.62 3.06 12.14
C ASP A 127 14.09 1.62 12.26
N TYR A 128 13.02 1.33 11.51
CA TYR A 128 12.37 0.02 11.44
C TYR A 128 11.96 -0.33 10.02
N PHE A 129 11.69 -1.61 9.84
CA PHE A 129 11.19 -2.18 8.61
C PHE A 129 10.16 -3.28 8.90
N LEU A 130 9.57 -3.82 7.86
CA LEU A 130 8.54 -4.85 7.90
C LEU A 130 9.11 -6.17 7.38
N ILE A 131 8.87 -7.25 8.10
CA ILE A 131 9.07 -8.62 7.62
C ILE A 131 7.71 -9.29 7.53
N GLU A 132 7.40 -9.84 6.35
CA GLU A 132 6.16 -10.57 6.07
C GLU A 132 6.46 -11.98 5.59
N GLU A 133 5.52 -12.91 5.79
CA GLU A 133 5.55 -14.16 5.05
C GLU A 133 5.26 -13.92 3.57
N PHE A 134 5.97 -14.64 2.73
CA PHE A 134 5.64 -14.67 1.30
C PHE A 134 4.34 -15.43 1.07
N VAL A 135 3.33 -14.75 0.59
CA VAL A 135 2.09 -15.39 0.16
C VAL A 135 2.25 -15.82 -1.28
N GLU A 136 2.35 -17.13 -1.51
CA GLU A 136 2.40 -17.69 -2.87
C GLU A 136 1.01 -17.64 -3.49
N GLY A 137 0.87 -16.92 -4.60
CA GLY A 137 -0.40 -16.71 -5.29
C GLY A 137 -0.24 -15.86 -6.54
N GLU A 138 -1.35 -15.55 -7.17
CA GLU A 138 -1.41 -14.69 -8.34
C GLU A 138 -1.63 -13.24 -7.91
N GLU A 139 -0.72 -12.34 -8.31
CA GLU A 139 -0.85 -10.91 -8.05
C GLU A 139 -1.82 -10.27 -9.04
N PHE A 140 -2.67 -9.40 -8.55
CA PHE A 140 -3.51 -8.52 -9.34
C PHE A 140 -3.72 -7.19 -8.63
N GLY A 141 -3.99 -6.15 -9.40
CA GLY A 141 -4.34 -4.85 -8.86
C GLY A 141 -5.82 -4.51 -9.02
N ALA A 142 -6.25 -3.45 -8.37
CA ALA A 142 -7.53 -2.84 -8.64
C ALA A 142 -7.48 -1.33 -8.45
N GLN A 143 -8.19 -0.61 -9.33
CA GLN A 143 -8.54 0.78 -9.09
C GLN A 143 -9.91 0.83 -8.45
N ALA A 144 -10.09 1.73 -7.48
CA ALA A 144 -11.36 1.95 -6.82
C ALA A 144 -11.55 3.43 -6.51
N PHE A 145 -12.77 3.79 -6.14
CA PHE A 145 -13.10 5.12 -5.66
C PHE A 145 -13.97 5.02 -4.42
N VAL A 146 -13.62 5.81 -3.41
CA VAL A 146 -14.38 5.92 -2.16
C VAL A 146 -15.08 7.27 -2.11
N TYR A 147 -16.36 7.25 -1.77
CA TYR A 147 -17.17 8.45 -1.59
C TYR A 147 -18.08 8.28 -0.38
N ASN A 148 -18.00 9.21 0.58
CA ASN A 148 -18.73 9.14 1.85
C ASN A 148 -18.53 7.80 2.59
N GLY A 149 -17.30 7.31 2.66
CA GLY A 149 -16.93 6.07 3.35
C GLY A 149 -17.29 4.78 2.60
N GLU A 150 -17.92 4.88 1.43
CA GLU A 150 -18.39 3.74 0.65
C GLU A 150 -17.58 3.54 -0.63
N VAL A 151 -17.16 2.30 -0.89
CA VAL A 151 -16.49 1.93 -2.14
C VAL A 151 -17.53 1.91 -3.26
N GLN A 152 -17.42 2.85 -4.20
CA GLN A 152 -18.39 3.05 -5.28
C GLN A 152 -18.23 2.04 -6.40
N PHE A 153 -17.00 1.68 -6.73
CA PHE A 153 -16.67 0.66 -7.71
C PHE A 153 -15.31 0.04 -7.41
N ILE A 154 -15.05 -1.11 -8.01
CA ILE A 154 -13.74 -1.74 -8.11
C ILE A 154 -13.52 -2.15 -9.56
N LEU A 155 -12.36 -1.82 -10.12
CA LEU A 155 -11.91 -2.22 -11.44
C LEU A 155 -10.63 -3.06 -11.29
N PRO A 156 -10.74 -4.40 -11.28
CA PRO A 156 -9.57 -5.27 -11.27
C PRO A 156 -8.77 -5.12 -12.56
N HIS A 157 -7.44 -5.12 -12.42
CA HIS A 157 -6.50 -5.13 -13.53
C HIS A 157 -5.36 -6.11 -13.28
N GLY A 158 -4.79 -6.62 -14.33
CA GLY A 158 -3.55 -7.37 -14.29
C GLY A 158 -2.37 -6.51 -14.73
N ASP A 159 -1.17 -6.96 -14.40
CA ASP A 159 0.07 -6.25 -14.67
C ASP A 159 0.97 -7.04 -15.60
N TYR A 160 1.53 -6.37 -16.61
CA TYR A 160 2.69 -6.88 -17.34
C TYR A 160 3.93 -6.51 -16.57
N VAL A 161 4.55 -7.50 -15.93
CA VAL A 161 5.73 -7.29 -15.10
C VAL A 161 7.00 -7.58 -15.92
N PHE A 162 7.98 -6.70 -15.83
CA PHE A 162 9.31 -7.00 -16.39
C PHE A 162 9.99 -8.06 -15.53
N HIS A 163 10.30 -9.21 -16.14
CA HIS A 163 11.03 -10.30 -15.51
C HIS A 163 12.53 -9.99 -15.43
N GLY A 164 12.89 -9.08 -14.55
CA GLY A 164 14.26 -8.72 -14.18
C GLY A 164 14.45 -8.83 -12.69
N ASP A 165 15.50 -8.21 -12.17
CA ASP A 165 15.80 -8.19 -10.71
C ASP A 165 14.77 -7.38 -9.90
N THR A 166 13.91 -6.62 -10.57
CA THR A 166 12.85 -5.81 -9.96
C THR A 166 11.51 -6.14 -10.61
N GLY A 167 10.52 -6.56 -9.83
CA GLY A 167 9.15 -6.82 -10.30
C GLY A 167 8.38 -5.52 -10.61
N VAL A 168 8.90 -4.68 -11.50
CA VAL A 168 8.28 -3.40 -11.87
C VAL A 168 7.26 -3.62 -12.98
N PRO A 169 5.99 -3.21 -12.81
CA PRO A 169 5.00 -3.22 -13.89
C PRO A 169 5.43 -2.33 -15.05
N ILE A 170 5.36 -2.85 -16.26
CA ILE A 170 5.64 -2.13 -17.52
C ILE A 170 4.38 -1.84 -18.32
N GLY A 171 3.25 -2.29 -17.85
CA GLY A 171 1.93 -2.06 -18.44
C GLY A 171 0.85 -2.73 -17.61
N HIS A 172 -0.39 -2.34 -17.87
CA HIS A 172 -1.57 -2.88 -17.21
C HIS A 172 -2.58 -3.34 -18.25
N PHE A 173 -3.46 -4.24 -17.88
CA PHE A 173 -4.59 -4.62 -18.71
C PHE A 173 -5.86 -4.77 -17.88
N ALA A 174 -6.95 -4.26 -18.42
CA ALA A 174 -8.30 -4.39 -17.87
C ALA A 174 -9.27 -4.76 -19.01
N PRO A 175 -10.32 -5.54 -18.72
CA PRO A 175 -10.64 -6.15 -17.45
C PRO A 175 -9.69 -7.31 -17.10
N TYR A 176 -9.48 -7.54 -15.81
CA TYR A 176 -8.84 -8.76 -15.31
C TYR A 176 -9.94 -9.77 -14.97
N ASN A 177 -9.90 -10.91 -15.63
CA ASN A 177 -10.98 -11.89 -15.54
C ASN A 177 -10.84 -12.76 -14.29
N LEU A 178 -11.46 -12.30 -13.21
CA LEU A 178 -11.65 -13.06 -11.98
C LEU A 178 -13.05 -13.68 -11.98
N ASN A 179 -13.21 -14.82 -11.30
CA ASN A 179 -14.56 -15.36 -11.06
C ASN A 179 -15.33 -14.48 -10.05
N GLU A 180 -16.66 -14.57 -10.06
CA GLU A 180 -17.54 -13.72 -9.26
C GLU A 180 -17.25 -13.83 -7.75
N ASP A 181 -16.96 -15.03 -7.24
CA ASP A 181 -16.67 -15.25 -5.81
C ASP A 181 -15.38 -14.55 -5.39
N VAL A 182 -14.34 -14.56 -6.24
CA VAL A 182 -13.08 -13.85 -5.98
C VAL A 182 -13.29 -12.34 -6.03
N ILE A 183 -14.09 -11.84 -6.98
CA ILE A 183 -14.42 -10.40 -7.05
C ILE A 183 -15.15 -9.94 -5.79
N GLU A 184 -16.11 -10.72 -5.29
CA GLU A 184 -16.82 -10.37 -4.06
C GLU A 184 -15.93 -10.46 -2.82
N ASP A 185 -15.05 -11.47 -2.72
CA ASP A 185 -14.03 -11.53 -1.64
C ASP A 185 -13.08 -10.32 -1.70
N ALA A 186 -12.60 -9.94 -2.90
CA ALA A 186 -11.75 -8.75 -3.09
C ALA A 186 -12.47 -7.46 -2.66
N LYS A 187 -13.75 -7.31 -3.02
CA LYS A 187 -14.57 -6.16 -2.59
C LYS A 187 -14.75 -6.12 -1.07
N GLU A 188 -14.97 -7.26 -0.42
CA GLU A 188 -15.09 -7.35 1.02
C GLU A 188 -13.79 -6.93 1.70
N GLN A 189 -12.65 -7.49 1.27
CA GLN A 189 -11.35 -7.14 1.80
C GLN A 189 -11.02 -5.66 1.56
N LEU A 190 -11.33 -5.12 0.39
CA LEU A 190 -11.15 -3.71 0.07
C LEU A 190 -11.98 -2.80 0.98
N ARG A 191 -13.27 -3.10 1.19
CA ARG A 191 -14.13 -2.33 2.11
C ARG A 191 -13.58 -2.36 3.54
N GLY A 192 -13.12 -3.52 3.99
CA GLY A 192 -12.46 -3.67 5.29
C GLY A 192 -11.21 -2.79 5.41
N ALA A 193 -10.35 -2.81 4.39
CA ALA A 193 -9.13 -2.03 4.34
C ALA A 193 -9.39 -0.51 4.27
N VAL A 194 -10.34 -0.08 3.46
CA VAL A 194 -10.79 1.33 3.38
C VAL A 194 -11.25 1.84 4.74
N LYS A 195 -12.08 1.05 5.43
CA LYS A 195 -12.55 1.39 6.79
C LYS A 195 -11.40 1.42 7.79
N ALA A 196 -10.51 0.42 7.76
CA ALA A 196 -9.35 0.33 8.64
C ALA A 196 -8.42 1.54 8.52
N MET A 197 -8.20 2.00 7.29
CA MET A 197 -7.33 3.12 6.97
C MET A 197 -8.03 4.48 7.01
N GLN A 198 -9.35 4.52 7.27
CA GLN A 198 -10.17 5.73 7.28
C GLN A 198 -10.13 6.49 5.94
N LEU A 199 -9.98 5.76 4.82
CA LEU A 199 -9.93 6.39 3.50
C LEU A 199 -11.32 6.86 3.10
N ASP A 200 -11.43 8.12 2.69
CA ASP A 200 -12.68 8.70 2.21
C ASP A 200 -12.45 9.75 1.12
N ASN A 201 -13.45 9.92 0.25
CA ASN A 201 -13.46 10.89 -0.84
C ASN A 201 -12.15 10.89 -1.66
N CYS A 202 -11.64 9.71 -1.98
CA CYS A 202 -10.38 9.55 -2.71
C CYS A 202 -10.41 8.35 -3.68
N ALA A 203 -9.52 8.40 -4.65
CA ALA A 203 -9.20 7.24 -5.46
C ALA A 203 -8.32 6.26 -4.68
N ILE A 204 -8.40 4.99 -5.01
CA ILE A 204 -7.62 3.90 -4.41
C ILE A 204 -6.88 3.15 -5.51
N ASN A 205 -5.60 2.93 -5.28
CA ASN A 205 -4.85 1.87 -5.96
C ASN A 205 -4.62 0.75 -4.95
N ALA A 206 -5.10 -0.44 -5.26
CA ALA A 206 -5.00 -1.59 -4.38
C ALA A 206 -4.21 -2.71 -5.05
N ASP A 207 -3.34 -3.36 -4.28
CA ASP A 207 -2.56 -4.51 -4.70
C ASP A 207 -2.97 -5.73 -3.88
N PHE A 208 -3.22 -6.85 -4.57
CA PHE A 208 -3.74 -8.08 -4.00
C PHE A 208 -2.93 -9.30 -4.42
N ILE A 209 -3.01 -10.36 -3.61
CA ILE A 209 -2.64 -11.72 -4.00
C ILE A 209 -3.86 -12.63 -3.88
N LEU A 210 -4.13 -13.36 -4.95
CA LEU A 210 -5.12 -14.44 -4.97
C LEU A 210 -4.44 -15.76 -4.62
N LYS A 211 -4.86 -16.35 -3.49
CA LYS A 211 -4.43 -17.68 -3.05
C LYS A 211 -5.64 -18.50 -2.61
N ASP A 212 -5.80 -19.71 -3.14
CA ASP A 212 -6.87 -20.64 -2.77
C ASP A 212 -8.28 -19.99 -2.82
N ASN A 213 -8.57 -19.21 -3.86
CA ASN A 213 -9.79 -18.41 -4.05
C ASN A 213 -10.04 -17.36 -2.94
N LYS A 214 -9.00 -16.95 -2.24
CA LYS A 214 -9.05 -15.88 -1.22
C LYS A 214 -8.09 -14.77 -1.56
N THR A 215 -8.57 -13.54 -1.40
CA THR A 215 -7.82 -12.33 -1.70
C THR A 215 -7.11 -11.83 -0.46
N TYR A 216 -5.80 -11.69 -0.56
CA TYR A 216 -4.94 -11.08 0.46
C TYR A 216 -4.61 -9.65 0.05
N VAL A 217 -4.86 -8.68 0.91
CA VAL A 217 -4.51 -7.28 0.65
C VAL A 217 -3.03 -7.08 0.93
N LEU A 218 -2.29 -6.64 -0.07
CA LEU A 218 -0.88 -6.27 0.09
C LEU A 218 -0.73 -4.82 0.53
N GLU A 219 -1.29 -3.90 -0.25
CA GLU A 219 -1.14 -2.47 -0.07
C GLU A 219 -2.34 -1.72 -0.66
N LEU A 220 -2.72 -0.59 -0.03
CA LEU A 220 -3.64 0.41 -0.59
C LEU A 220 -2.99 1.78 -0.61
N GLY A 221 -2.93 2.39 -1.79
CA GLY A 221 -2.60 3.81 -1.92
C GLY A 221 -3.86 4.67 -1.99
N GLY A 222 -3.90 5.77 -1.23
CA GLY A 222 -4.99 6.77 -1.27
C GLY A 222 -4.89 7.70 -2.47
N ARG A 223 -4.70 7.14 -3.68
CA ARG A 223 -4.53 7.87 -4.94
C ARG A 223 -4.75 6.94 -6.14
N CYS A 224 -4.91 7.50 -7.33
CA CYS A 224 -4.93 6.69 -8.56
C CYS A 224 -3.59 5.99 -8.79
N GLY A 225 -3.64 4.81 -9.39
CA GLY A 225 -2.46 4.10 -9.84
C GLY A 225 -1.66 4.84 -10.92
N ALA A 226 -0.48 4.34 -11.22
CA ALA A 226 0.39 4.80 -12.29
C ALA A 226 1.00 3.59 -13.01
N PRO A 227 1.51 3.77 -14.24
CA PRO A 227 1.13 4.76 -15.25
C PRO A 227 -0.17 4.34 -15.97
N CYS A 228 -0.88 5.30 -16.52
CA CYS A 228 -2.09 5.09 -17.38
C CYS A 228 -3.30 4.36 -16.73
N LEU A 229 -3.29 4.12 -15.42
CA LEU A 229 -4.43 3.54 -14.69
C LEU A 229 -5.52 4.56 -14.35
N ALA A 230 -5.23 5.86 -14.52
CA ALA A 230 -6.18 6.94 -14.28
C ALA A 230 -6.93 7.38 -15.56
N GLU A 231 -6.57 6.84 -16.72
CA GLU A 231 -7.19 7.09 -18.01
C GLU A 231 -8.26 6.05 -18.34
#